data_58be05c3b1e0160bb54b2906118d4cfc
#
_entry.id   58be05c3b1e0160bb54b2906118d4cfc
#
_cell.length_a   1.000
_cell.length_b   1.000
_cell.length_c   1.000
_cell.angle_alpha   90.00
_cell.angle_beta   90.00
_cell.angle_gamma   90.00
#
_symmetry.space_group_name_H-M   'P 1'
#
loop_
_entity.id
_entity.type
_entity.pdbx_description
1 polymer ?
#
loop_
_entity_poly.entity_id
_entity_poly.type
_entity_poly.pdbx_seq_one_letter_code
_entity_poly.pdbx_strand_id
1 'polypeptide(L)'
;MFGYSHLYGGIPGGQADYVRVPKANVGPFKVPTDLADDKVLFLSDILPTAWQAVINAEVGPGSSVAIYGAGPVGLLSAACARMLGAQTVFMVDDNDYRLAYAQEAYGVVPINFEQDDDPADSIIRHTPGMRGVDAVIDAVGFEAKGSTAETVMTALKIEGSSGKALRQSIAAVRRGGVVSVPGVYAGFIHAFMFGDAFDKGLTFKMGQTHVHKYLPELLEHIEAGRLQPEMIVTHRLALEEAALGYKLFDQKQDSCRKVILVPGAAPGTLGSDFA
;
A
#
# COMPACT_ATOMS: atom_id res chain seq x y z
N MET A 1 6.37 -15.94 -9.54
CA MET A 1 6.75 -14.76 -8.74
C MET A 1 8.06 -15.07 -8.01
N PHE A 2 8.96 -14.09 -7.97
CA PHE A 2 10.22 -14.19 -7.22
C PHE A 2 9.96 -13.95 -5.73
N GLY A 3 10.57 -14.78 -4.87
CA GLY A 3 10.52 -14.60 -3.41
C GLY A 3 9.14 -14.65 -2.77
N TYR A 4 8.15 -15.24 -3.41
CA TYR A 4 6.77 -15.23 -2.90
C TYR A 4 6.43 -16.52 -2.16
N SER A 5 5.99 -17.56 -2.85
CA SER A 5 5.65 -18.84 -2.20
C SER A 5 5.89 -20.04 -3.11
N HIS A 6 5.94 -21.24 -2.51
CA HIS A 6 6.06 -22.50 -3.27
C HIS A 6 4.85 -22.74 -4.18
N LEU A 7 3.66 -22.28 -3.81
CA LEU A 7 2.46 -22.35 -4.66
C LEU A 7 2.67 -21.62 -6.00
N TYR A 8 3.49 -20.55 -6.01
CA TYR A 8 3.82 -19.77 -7.21
C TYR A 8 5.20 -20.10 -7.78
N GLY A 9 5.69 -21.30 -7.54
CA GLY A 9 6.89 -21.87 -8.16
C GLY A 9 8.15 -21.89 -7.30
N GLY A 10 8.14 -21.31 -6.09
CA GLY A 10 9.28 -21.37 -5.15
C GLY A 10 10.56 -20.76 -5.70
N ILE A 11 10.46 -19.73 -6.56
CA ILE A 11 11.63 -19.07 -7.14
C ILE A 11 12.25 -18.16 -6.07
N PRO A 12 13.58 -18.20 -5.86
CA PRO A 12 14.25 -17.31 -4.92
C PRO A 12 13.96 -15.83 -5.16
N GLY A 13 14.00 -15.02 -4.09
CA GLY A 13 13.80 -13.57 -4.16
C GLY A 13 14.99 -12.83 -4.78
N GLY A 14 14.81 -11.51 -5.00
CA GLY A 14 15.79 -10.63 -5.58
C GLY A 14 16.67 -9.87 -4.57
N GLN A 15 16.53 -10.12 -3.26
CA GLN A 15 17.41 -9.53 -2.24
C GLN A 15 18.71 -10.34 -2.15
N ALA A 16 19.56 -10.21 -3.17
CA ALA A 16 20.79 -10.97 -3.34
C ALA A 16 21.71 -10.24 -4.32
N ASP A 17 23.01 -10.53 -4.28
CA ASP A 17 23.98 -9.99 -5.25
C ASP A 17 23.70 -10.46 -6.67
N TYR A 18 23.14 -11.66 -6.81
CA TYR A 18 22.83 -12.29 -8.11
C TYR A 18 21.45 -12.91 -8.09
N VAL A 19 20.69 -12.69 -9.16
CA VAL A 19 19.34 -13.25 -9.33
C VAL A 19 19.27 -14.04 -10.63
N ARG A 20 18.84 -15.31 -10.54
CA ARG A 20 18.54 -16.10 -11.73
C ARG A 20 17.14 -15.81 -12.22
N VAL A 21 17.02 -15.20 -13.38
CA VAL A 21 15.75 -14.83 -14.00
C VAL A 21 15.34 -15.87 -15.05
N PRO A 22 14.43 -16.82 -14.75
CA PRO A 22 13.90 -17.71 -15.78
C PRO A 22 13.00 -16.95 -16.75
N LYS A 23 12.95 -17.40 -18.01
CA LYS A 23 12.17 -16.77 -19.10
C LYS A 23 12.50 -15.28 -19.28
N ALA A 24 13.80 -14.93 -19.23
CA ALA A 24 14.29 -13.57 -19.33
C ALA A 24 13.94 -12.86 -20.65
N ASN A 25 13.50 -13.60 -21.65
CA ASN A 25 12.99 -13.04 -22.92
C ASN A 25 11.58 -12.43 -22.84
N VAL A 26 10.85 -12.64 -21.74
CA VAL A 26 9.47 -12.12 -21.59
C VAL A 26 9.21 -11.46 -20.22
N GLY A 27 10.00 -11.80 -19.19
CA GLY A 27 9.78 -11.30 -17.83
C GLY A 27 10.32 -9.88 -17.57
N PRO A 28 11.60 -9.61 -17.87
CA PRO A 28 12.20 -8.31 -17.63
C PRO A 28 11.60 -7.21 -18.52
N PHE A 29 11.38 -6.04 -17.92
CA PHE A 29 11.03 -4.81 -18.61
C PHE A 29 12.27 -3.90 -18.64
N LYS A 30 12.62 -3.39 -19.82
CA LYS A 30 13.77 -2.51 -19.98
C LYS A 30 13.41 -1.08 -19.57
N VAL A 31 14.14 -0.52 -18.64
CA VAL A 31 14.04 0.89 -18.24
C VAL A 31 15.16 1.71 -18.89
N PRO A 32 15.00 3.03 -19.11
CA PRO A 32 16.06 3.92 -19.55
C PRO A 32 17.26 3.92 -18.60
N THR A 33 18.46 4.02 -19.14
CA THR A 33 19.72 3.94 -18.36
C THR A 33 20.12 5.27 -17.71
N ASP A 34 19.45 6.36 -18.05
CA ASP A 34 19.66 7.70 -17.51
C ASP A 34 18.78 8.02 -16.30
N LEU A 35 17.82 7.14 -15.97
CA LEU A 35 17.06 7.24 -14.74
C LEU A 35 17.81 6.61 -13.57
N ALA A 36 17.82 7.29 -12.43
CA ALA A 36 18.37 6.74 -11.20
C ALA A 36 17.57 5.50 -10.75
N ASP A 37 18.26 4.49 -10.22
CA ASP A 37 17.67 3.22 -9.80
C ASP A 37 16.52 3.42 -8.79
N ASP A 38 16.67 4.35 -7.85
CA ASP A 38 15.66 4.67 -6.85
C ASP A 38 14.30 5.08 -7.45
N LYS A 39 14.32 5.76 -8.60
CA LYS A 39 13.09 6.19 -9.29
C LYS A 39 12.33 5.02 -9.91
N VAL A 40 13.03 3.99 -10.34
CA VAL A 40 12.44 2.87 -11.10
C VAL A 40 12.29 1.59 -10.28
N LEU A 41 12.95 1.49 -9.12
CA LEU A 41 12.96 0.30 -8.28
C LEU A 41 11.53 -0.17 -7.93
N PHE A 42 10.64 0.76 -7.64
CA PHE A 42 9.27 0.46 -7.21
C PHE A 42 8.31 0.12 -8.34
N LEU A 43 8.75 0.22 -9.60
CA LEU A 43 8.00 -0.30 -10.76
C LEU A 43 7.86 -1.83 -10.72
N SER A 44 8.70 -2.50 -9.96
CA SER A 44 8.66 -3.97 -9.85
C SER A 44 7.43 -4.49 -9.10
N ASP A 45 6.81 -3.68 -8.20
CA ASP A 45 5.70 -4.14 -7.35
C ASP A 45 4.85 -2.99 -6.81
N ILE A 46 5.34 -2.25 -5.79
CA ILE A 46 4.47 -1.40 -4.96
C ILE A 46 3.87 -0.21 -5.70
N LEU A 47 4.54 0.35 -6.69
CA LEU A 47 3.98 1.44 -7.49
C LEU A 47 2.87 0.94 -8.43
N PRO A 48 3.04 -0.13 -9.23
CA PRO A 48 1.93 -0.73 -9.98
C PRO A 48 0.79 -1.20 -9.09
N THR A 49 1.08 -1.68 -7.88
CA THR A 49 0.06 -2.09 -6.90
C THR A 49 -0.78 -0.89 -6.44
N ALA A 50 -0.14 0.21 -6.08
CA ALA A 50 -0.80 1.46 -5.75
C ALA A 50 -1.60 2.03 -6.93
N TRP A 51 -1.03 1.97 -8.14
CA TRP A 51 -1.70 2.40 -9.36
C TRP A 51 -2.94 1.57 -9.65
N GLN A 52 -2.82 0.23 -9.64
CA GLN A 52 -3.98 -0.65 -9.80
C GLN A 52 -5.05 -0.38 -8.75
N ALA A 53 -4.65 -0.09 -7.51
CA ALA A 53 -5.59 0.21 -6.43
C ALA A 53 -6.46 1.43 -6.74
N VAL A 54 -5.87 2.52 -7.22
CA VAL A 54 -6.61 3.74 -7.56
C VAL A 54 -7.43 3.59 -8.84
N ILE A 55 -6.93 2.84 -9.85
CA ILE A 55 -7.70 2.53 -11.05
C ILE A 55 -8.91 1.65 -10.72
N ASN A 56 -8.71 0.63 -9.88
CA ASN A 56 -9.80 -0.23 -9.40
C ASN A 56 -10.82 0.56 -8.57
N ALA A 57 -10.38 1.54 -7.80
CA ALA A 57 -11.22 2.46 -7.03
C ALA A 57 -11.96 3.49 -7.90
N GLU A 58 -11.73 3.51 -9.22
CA GLU A 58 -12.32 4.46 -10.16
C GLU A 58 -12.05 5.92 -9.80
N VAL A 59 -10.87 6.18 -9.23
CA VAL A 59 -10.45 7.52 -8.83
C VAL A 59 -10.29 8.41 -10.06
N GLY A 60 -10.86 9.61 -9.98
CA GLY A 60 -10.76 10.62 -11.02
C GLY A 60 -10.97 12.03 -10.47
N PRO A 61 -11.05 13.05 -11.36
CA PRO A 61 -11.22 14.43 -10.94
C PRO A 61 -12.46 14.63 -10.05
N GLY A 62 -12.25 15.25 -8.89
CA GLY A 62 -13.30 15.53 -7.91
C GLY A 62 -13.67 14.37 -6.98
N SER A 63 -13.10 13.17 -7.15
CA SER A 63 -13.36 12.02 -6.27
C SER A 63 -12.94 12.29 -4.82
N SER A 64 -13.68 11.73 -3.88
CA SER A 64 -13.31 11.56 -2.48
C SER A 64 -12.89 10.11 -2.23
N VAL A 65 -11.74 9.89 -1.61
CA VAL A 65 -11.15 8.56 -1.41
C VAL A 65 -10.68 8.41 0.03
N ALA A 66 -10.93 7.26 0.64
CA ALA A 66 -10.29 6.88 1.91
C ALA A 66 -9.32 5.73 1.68
N ILE A 67 -8.10 5.87 2.21
CA ILE A 67 -7.03 4.87 2.13
C ILE A 67 -6.76 4.36 3.54
N TYR A 68 -6.97 3.07 3.77
CA TYR A 68 -6.62 2.40 5.00
C TYR A 68 -5.22 1.80 4.87
N GLY A 69 -4.33 2.22 5.78
CA GLY A 69 -2.92 1.89 5.81
C GLY A 69 -2.04 2.99 5.18
N ALA A 70 -1.12 3.55 5.98
CA ALA A 70 -0.08 4.50 5.55
C ALA A 70 1.27 3.79 5.33
N GLY A 71 1.26 2.52 4.97
CA GLY A 71 2.42 1.79 4.48
C GLY A 71 2.84 2.24 3.07
N PRO A 72 3.92 1.67 2.50
CA PRO A 72 4.42 2.06 1.17
C PRO A 72 3.36 2.05 0.07
N VAL A 73 2.49 1.03 0.04
CA VAL A 73 1.41 0.95 -0.95
C VAL A 73 0.37 2.04 -0.72
N GLY A 74 -0.04 2.29 0.53
CA GLY A 74 -1.00 3.34 0.85
C GLY A 74 -0.48 4.75 0.53
N LEU A 75 0.79 5.03 0.87
CA LEU A 75 1.45 6.31 0.54
C LEU A 75 1.50 6.55 -0.98
N LEU A 76 1.93 5.54 -1.74
CA LEU A 76 1.93 5.64 -3.21
C LEU A 76 0.53 5.70 -3.79
N SER A 77 -0.47 5.06 -3.17
CA SER A 77 -1.87 5.19 -3.58
C SER A 77 -2.38 6.62 -3.39
N ALA A 78 -1.96 7.31 -2.32
CA ALA A 78 -2.30 8.72 -2.12
C ALA A 78 -1.67 9.61 -3.21
N ALA A 79 -0.39 9.39 -3.55
CA ALA A 79 0.28 10.08 -4.64
C ALA A 79 -0.45 9.88 -5.98
N CYS A 80 -0.79 8.62 -6.31
CA CYS A 80 -1.51 8.27 -7.53
C CYS A 80 -2.93 8.88 -7.55
N ALA A 81 -3.66 8.83 -6.43
CA ALA A 81 -4.99 9.42 -6.32
C ALA A 81 -4.98 10.94 -6.55
N ARG A 82 -4.00 11.64 -5.97
CA ARG A 82 -3.82 13.07 -6.20
C ARG A 82 -3.49 13.39 -7.66
N MET A 83 -2.59 12.62 -8.27
CA MET A 83 -2.24 12.80 -9.68
C MET A 83 -3.46 12.61 -10.59
N LEU A 84 -4.37 11.68 -10.26
CA LEU A 84 -5.62 11.46 -10.99
C LEU A 84 -6.71 12.49 -10.69
N GLY A 85 -6.45 13.46 -9.79
CA GLY A 85 -7.35 14.56 -9.51
C GLY A 85 -8.34 14.32 -8.38
N ALA A 86 -8.09 13.36 -7.47
CA ALA A 86 -8.88 13.22 -6.26
C ALA A 86 -8.92 14.53 -5.47
N GLN A 87 -10.11 15.01 -5.16
CA GLN A 87 -10.31 16.26 -4.42
C GLN A 87 -9.98 16.08 -2.94
N THR A 88 -10.46 15.01 -2.35
CA THR A 88 -10.23 14.70 -0.94
C THR A 88 -9.69 13.28 -0.80
N VAL A 89 -8.57 13.16 -0.11
CA VAL A 89 -7.98 11.86 0.23
C VAL A 89 -7.84 11.78 1.73
N PHE A 90 -8.55 10.86 2.38
CA PHE A 90 -8.35 10.50 3.78
C PHE A 90 -7.32 9.38 3.87
N MET A 91 -6.52 9.38 4.93
CA MET A 91 -5.58 8.28 5.20
C MET A 91 -5.71 7.85 6.66
N VAL A 92 -5.95 6.56 6.86
CA VAL A 92 -6.20 5.95 8.18
C VAL A 92 -5.05 5.01 8.54
N ASP A 93 -4.37 5.27 9.64
CA ASP A 93 -3.28 4.43 10.18
C ASP A 93 -3.16 4.65 11.69
N ASP A 94 -2.31 3.88 12.38
CA ASP A 94 -1.95 4.11 13.79
C ASP A 94 -0.63 4.88 13.97
N ASN A 95 0.05 5.17 12.87
CA ASN A 95 1.40 5.69 12.91
C ASN A 95 1.45 7.18 12.58
N ASP A 96 1.64 8.01 13.60
CA ASP A 96 1.60 9.48 13.47
C ASP A 96 2.64 10.02 12.48
N TYR A 97 3.88 9.49 12.44
CA TYR A 97 4.89 10.01 11.53
C TYR A 97 4.57 9.68 10.06
N ARG A 98 3.94 8.54 9.78
CA ARG A 98 3.50 8.19 8.41
C ARG A 98 2.33 9.05 7.97
N LEU A 99 1.39 9.29 8.88
CA LEU A 99 0.26 10.18 8.65
C LEU A 99 0.70 11.63 8.43
N ALA A 100 1.63 12.13 9.25
CA ALA A 100 2.19 13.47 9.10
C ALA A 100 2.91 13.63 7.74
N TYR A 101 3.73 12.65 7.37
CA TYR A 101 4.37 12.64 6.06
C TYR A 101 3.35 12.63 4.91
N ALA A 102 2.33 11.79 4.99
CA ALA A 102 1.29 11.73 3.95
C ALA A 102 0.53 13.05 3.83
N GLN A 103 0.27 13.73 4.95
CA GLN A 103 -0.34 15.05 4.97
C GLN A 103 0.55 16.09 4.30
N GLU A 104 1.83 16.13 4.64
CA GLU A 104 2.80 17.07 4.08
C GLU A 104 3.05 16.83 2.59
N ALA A 105 3.31 15.59 2.19
CA ALA A 105 3.71 15.23 0.83
C ALA A 105 2.53 15.20 -0.15
N TYR A 106 1.35 14.76 0.30
CA TYR A 106 0.21 14.48 -0.59
C TYR A 106 -1.06 15.23 -0.21
N GLY A 107 -1.04 16.06 0.85
CA GLY A 107 -2.19 16.84 1.30
C GLY A 107 -3.38 15.97 1.73
N VAL A 108 -3.14 14.78 2.28
CA VAL A 108 -4.21 13.92 2.80
C VAL A 108 -4.80 14.47 4.09
N VAL A 109 -6.01 14.07 4.42
CA VAL A 109 -6.61 14.26 5.75
C VAL A 109 -6.25 13.04 6.59
N PRO A 110 -5.34 13.18 7.58
CA PRO A 110 -4.90 12.06 8.39
C PRO A 110 -5.95 11.70 9.45
N ILE A 111 -6.10 10.41 9.72
CA ILE A 111 -6.95 9.89 10.80
C ILE A 111 -6.16 8.80 11.52
N ASN A 112 -5.82 9.03 12.79
CA ASN A 112 -5.18 8.02 13.62
C ASN A 112 -6.26 7.23 14.37
N PHE A 113 -6.40 5.93 14.04
CA PHE A 113 -7.44 5.09 14.62
C PHE A 113 -7.20 4.66 16.08
N GLU A 114 -6.03 4.95 16.65
CA GLU A 114 -5.79 4.82 18.09
C GLU A 114 -6.29 6.06 18.87
N GLN A 115 -6.55 7.17 18.16
CA GLN A 115 -7.05 8.43 18.71
C GLN A 115 -8.50 8.72 18.30
N ASP A 116 -9.05 7.93 17.38
CA ASP A 116 -10.39 8.05 16.82
C ASP A 116 -11.11 6.69 16.94
N ASP A 117 -12.13 6.65 17.77
CA ASP A 117 -12.89 5.43 18.07
C ASP A 117 -13.64 4.88 16.84
N ASP A 118 -14.05 5.77 15.92
CA ASP A 118 -14.75 5.40 14.67
C ASP A 118 -14.25 6.20 13.47
N PRO A 119 -13.11 5.79 12.87
CA PRO A 119 -12.56 6.42 11.67
C PRO A 119 -13.55 6.51 10.49
N ALA A 120 -14.45 5.53 10.35
CA ALA A 120 -15.43 5.54 9.27
C ALA A 120 -16.47 6.65 9.47
N ASP A 121 -16.96 6.84 10.69
CA ASP A 121 -17.89 7.92 11.01
C ASP A 121 -17.22 9.30 10.85
N SER A 122 -15.95 9.42 11.27
CA SER A 122 -15.17 10.64 11.06
C SER A 122 -15.01 10.98 9.57
N ILE A 123 -14.71 10.00 8.72
CA ILE A 123 -14.68 10.17 7.26
C ILE A 123 -16.05 10.65 6.76
N ILE A 124 -17.13 9.97 7.15
CA ILE A 124 -18.50 10.28 6.71
C ILE A 124 -18.86 11.74 7.04
N ARG A 125 -18.59 12.20 8.27
CA ARG A 125 -18.88 13.57 8.71
C ARG A 125 -18.14 14.63 7.88
N HIS A 126 -16.97 14.30 7.32
CA HIS A 126 -16.19 15.22 6.50
C HIS A 126 -16.55 15.15 5.00
N THR A 127 -17.55 14.35 4.63
CA THR A 127 -18.03 14.28 3.23
C THR A 127 -19.28 15.12 3.03
N PRO A 128 -19.50 15.71 1.85
CA PRO A 128 -20.71 16.47 1.54
C PRO A 128 -21.98 15.66 1.80
N GLY A 129 -22.87 16.21 2.62
CA GLY A 129 -24.13 15.54 2.99
C GLY A 129 -23.95 14.28 3.84
N MET A 130 -22.80 14.09 4.46
CA MET A 130 -22.47 12.93 5.30
C MET A 130 -22.78 11.58 4.62
N ARG A 131 -22.48 11.48 3.33
CA ARG A 131 -22.82 10.30 2.52
C ARG A 131 -21.72 9.23 2.48
N GLY A 132 -20.51 9.54 2.96
CA GLY A 132 -19.30 8.73 2.79
C GLY A 132 -18.51 9.06 1.52
N VAL A 133 -17.33 8.46 1.38
CA VAL A 133 -16.44 8.69 0.24
C VAL A 133 -16.87 7.92 -1.01
N ASP A 134 -16.45 8.39 -2.18
CA ASP A 134 -16.77 7.73 -3.46
C ASP A 134 -16.12 6.36 -3.57
N ALA A 135 -14.90 6.24 -3.06
CA ALA A 135 -14.17 4.98 -3.05
C ALA A 135 -13.32 4.80 -1.79
N VAL A 136 -13.01 3.55 -1.50
CA VAL A 136 -12.09 3.17 -0.44
C VAL A 136 -11.02 2.23 -1.00
N ILE A 137 -9.79 2.40 -0.51
CA ILE A 137 -8.65 1.52 -0.80
C ILE A 137 -8.20 0.87 0.51
N ASP A 138 -8.31 -0.46 0.60
CA ASP A 138 -7.78 -1.24 1.73
C ASP A 138 -6.37 -1.73 1.40
N ALA A 139 -5.36 -0.97 1.83
CA ALA A 139 -3.95 -1.26 1.65
C ALA A 139 -3.31 -1.96 2.86
N VAL A 140 -4.12 -2.49 3.80
CA VAL A 140 -3.66 -3.18 5.01
C VAL A 140 -3.69 -4.70 4.83
N GLY A 141 -4.84 -5.25 4.39
CA GLY A 141 -5.01 -6.68 4.26
C GLY A 141 -4.96 -7.42 5.61
N PHE A 142 -4.27 -8.56 5.65
CA PHE A 142 -4.19 -9.41 6.84
C PHE A 142 -3.36 -8.81 7.99
N GLU A 143 -2.60 -7.74 7.74
CA GLU A 143 -1.81 -7.03 8.77
C GLU A 143 -2.68 -6.15 9.68
N ALA A 144 -3.97 -6.03 9.39
CA ALA A 144 -4.88 -5.25 10.23
C ALA A 144 -4.87 -5.76 11.68
N LYS A 145 -4.72 -4.84 12.63
CA LYS A 145 -4.88 -5.18 14.06
C LYS A 145 -6.30 -5.68 14.29
N GLY A 146 -6.43 -6.97 14.64
CA GLY A 146 -7.70 -7.63 14.91
C GLY A 146 -8.29 -7.29 16.27
N SER A 147 -9.54 -7.71 16.49
CA SER A 147 -10.11 -7.78 17.83
C SER A 147 -9.35 -8.79 18.69
N THR A 148 -9.52 -8.73 20.03
CA THR A 148 -8.90 -9.69 20.94
C THR A 148 -9.18 -11.15 20.55
N ALA A 149 -10.40 -11.44 20.08
CA ALA A 149 -10.79 -12.76 19.60
C ALA A 149 -10.05 -13.16 18.32
N GLU A 150 -9.92 -12.26 17.35
CA GLU A 150 -9.17 -12.48 16.10
C GLU A 150 -7.68 -12.69 16.37
N THR A 151 -7.11 -11.94 17.33
CA THR A 151 -5.70 -12.10 17.76
C THR A 151 -5.46 -13.48 18.38
N VAL A 152 -6.38 -13.96 19.25
CA VAL A 152 -6.30 -15.30 19.83
C VAL A 152 -6.43 -16.39 18.76
N MET A 153 -7.33 -16.23 17.81
CA MET A 153 -7.49 -17.18 16.70
C MET A 153 -6.26 -17.24 15.82
N THR A 154 -5.64 -16.11 15.51
CA THR A 154 -4.38 -16.04 14.75
C THR A 154 -3.24 -16.70 15.51
N ALA A 155 -3.13 -16.45 16.83
CA ALA A 155 -2.13 -17.08 17.70
C ALA A 155 -2.30 -18.61 17.80
N LEU A 156 -3.55 -19.10 17.68
CA LEU A 156 -3.86 -20.52 17.64
C LEU A 156 -3.69 -21.15 16.24
N LYS A 157 -3.18 -20.39 15.25
CA LYS A 157 -3.05 -20.81 13.85
C LYS A 157 -4.39 -21.28 13.23
N ILE A 158 -5.51 -20.78 13.73
CA ILE A 158 -6.80 -20.95 13.11
C ILE A 158 -6.84 -19.94 11.98
N GLU A 159 -6.80 -20.42 10.74
CA GLU A 159 -6.72 -19.60 9.53
C GLU A 159 -7.82 -18.52 9.49
N GLY A 160 -7.42 -17.25 9.47
CA GLY A 160 -8.32 -16.12 9.32
C GLY A 160 -7.56 -14.79 9.37
N SER A 161 -7.86 -13.91 8.44
CA SER A 161 -7.32 -12.55 8.43
C SER A 161 -8.23 -11.62 9.22
N SER A 162 -7.64 -10.62 9.94
CA SER A 162 -8.45 -9.58 10.55
C SER A 162 -9.16 -8.75 9.47
N GLY A 163 -10.48 -8.74 9.49
CA GLY A 163 -11.31 -7.94 8.57
C GLY A 163 -11.59 -6.51 9.06
N LYS A 164 -10.88 -5.99 10.08
CA LYS A 164 -11.21 -4.67 10.66
C LYS A 164 -11.12 -3.55 9.63
N ALA A 165 -10.04 -3.47 8.85
CA ALA A 165 -9.87 -2.45 7.82
C ALA A 165 -10.97 -2.57 6.75
N LEU A 166 -11.29 -3.80 6.32
CA LEU A 166 -12.34 -4.05 5.34
C LEU A 166 -13.74 -3.69 5.86
N ARG A 167 -14.04 -3.97 7.14
CA ARG A 167 -15.31 -3.54 7.77
C ARG A 167 -15.44 -2.02 7.81
N GLN A 168 -14.37 -1.33 8.22
CA GLN A 168 -14.31 0.14 8.20
C GLN A 168 -14.45 0.70 6.77
N SER A 169 -13.84 0.04 5.79
CA SER A 169 -13.99 0.38 4.37
C SER A 169 -15.44 0.34 3.90
N ILE A 170 -16.16 -0.74 4.25
CA ILE A 170 -17.59 -0.90 3.94
C ILE A 170 -18.44 0.18 4.64
N ALA A 171 -18.07 0.54 5.87
CA ALA A 171 -18.77 1.59 6.62
C ALA A 171 -18.57 2.98 5.99
N ALA A 172 -17.32 3.35 5.66
CA ALA A 172 -16.93 4.68 5.19
C ALA A 172 -17.38 5.01 3.76
N VAL A 173 -17.51 3.99 2.89
CA VAL A 173 -17.87 4.19 1.48
C VAL A 173 -19.37 4.51 1.34
N ARG A 174 -19.70 5.42 0.41
CA ARG A 174 -21.09 5.76 0.10
C ARG A 174 -21.86 4.62 -0.60
N ARG A 175 -23.17 4.74 -0.67
CA ARG A 175 -23.99 3.86 -1.52
C ARG A 175 -23.54 3.95 -2.98
N GLY A 176 -23.48 2.81 -3.65
CA GLY A 176 -22.97 2.67 -5.02
C GLY A 176 -21.49 2.98 -5.18
N GLY A 177 -20.74 3.04 -4.08
CA GLY A 177 -19.29 3.29 -4.11
C GLY A 177 -18.46 2.04 -4.39
N VAL A 178 -17.14 2.25 -4.48
CA VAL A 178 -16.18 1.20 -4.86
C VAL A 178 -15.24 0.90 -3.68
N VAL A 179 -15.00 -0.37 -3.43
CA VAL A 179 -13.99 -0.85 -2.48
C VAL A 179 -12.89 -1.58 -3.27
N SER A 180 -11.72 -0.96 -3.34
CA SER A 180 -10.51 -1.54 -3.94
C SER A 180 -9.66 -2.18 -2.85
N VAL A 181 -9.28 -3.44 -3.06
CA VAL A 181 -8.53 -4.23 -2.07
C VAL A 181 -7.22 -4.73 -2.66
N PRO A 182 -6.16 -3.91 -2.67
CA PRO A 182 -4.80 -4.36 -2.93
C PRO A 182 -4.19 -5.14 -1.77
N GLY A 183 -4.70 -4.95 -0.56
CA GLY A 183 -4.29 -5.69 0.63
C GLY A 183 -4.49 -7.20 0.47
N VAL A 184 -3.52 -7.97 0.93
CA VAL A 184 -3.56 -9.43 0.81
C VAL A 184 -4.41 -9.99 1.93
N TYR A 185 -5.38 -10.82 1.56
CA TYR A 185 -6.16 -11.65 2.46
C TYR A 185 -5.97 -13.12 2.12
N ALA A 186 -5.83 -13.96 3.15
CA ALA A 186 -5.72 -15.40 3.00
C ALA A 186 -6.79 -16.11 3.84
N GLY A 187 -7.32 -17.22 3.32
CA GLY A 187 -8.33 -18.02 4.01
C GLY A 187 -9.67 -17.30 4.18
N PHE A 188 -10.27 -17.43 5.35
CA PHE A 188 -11.58 -16.86 5.67
C PHE A 188 -11.45 -15.48 6.32
N ILE A 189 -12.35 -14.57 5.98
CA ILE A 189 -12.49 -13.27 6.65
C ILE A 189 -13.67 -13.38 7.61
N HIS A 190 -13.39 -13.27 8.91
CA HIS A 190 -14.44 -13.31 9.90
C HIS A 190 -15.26 -12.01 9.93
N ALA A 191 -16.56 -12.14 10.17
CA ALA A 191 -17.49 -11.03 10.31
C ALA A 191 -17.45 -10.05 9.11
N PHE A 192 -17.39 -10.57 7.88
CA PHE A 192 -17.53 -9.76 6.69
C PHE A 192 -18.95 -9.18 6.61
N MET A 193 -19.08 -7.87 6.52
CA MET A 193 -20.36 -7.15 6.52
C MET A 193 -21.05 -7.22 5.16
N PHE A 194 -21.38 -8.46 4.72
CA PHE A 194 -21.95 -8.68 3.39
C PHE A 194 -23.33 -8.04 3.24
N GLY A 195 -24.15 -8.03 4.31
CA GLY A 195 -25.46 -7.38 4.30
C GLY A 195 -25.38 -5.89 4.03
N ASP A 196 -24.45 -5.20 4.70
CA ASP A 196 -24.24 -3.76 4.50
C ASP A 196 -23.68 -3.46 3.11
N ALA A 197 -22.74 -4.30 2.63
CA ALA A 197 -22.21 -4.19 1.28
C ALA A 197 -23.31 -4.35 0.22
N PHE A 198 -24.20 -5.33 0.41
CA PHE A 198 -25.37 -5.55 -0.44
C PHE A 198 -26.36 -4.39 -0.41
N ASP A 199 -26.74 -3.92 0.79
CA ASP A 199 -27.65 -2.80 0.96
C ASP A 199 -27.12 -1.50 0.33
N LYS A 200 -25.82 -1.26 0.45
CA LYS A 200 -25.15 -0.12 -0.18
C LYS A 200 -24.94 -0.28 -1.70
N GLY A 201 -25.10 -1.49 -2.25
CA GLY A 201 -24.83 -1.78 -3.66
C GLY A 201 -23.36 -1.56 -4.04
N LEU A 202 -22.42 -2.05 -3.22
CA LEU A 202 -21.01 -1.79 -3.39
C LEU A 202 -20.39 -2.62 -4.51
N THR A 203 -19.39 -2.04 -5.19
CA THR A 203 -18.50 -2.76 -6.09
C THR A 203 -17.19 -3.09 -5.39
N PHE A 204 -16.76 -4.36 -5.43
CA PHE A 204 -15.46 -4.79 -4.93
C PHE A 204 -14.54 -5.13 -6.09
N LYS A 205 -13.33 -4.56 -6.09
CA LYS A 205 -12.26 -4.90 -7.04
C LYS A 205 -11.00 -5.26 -6.27
N MET A 206 -10.50 -6.48 -6.51
CA MET A 206 -9.38 -7.04 -5.76
C MET A 206 -8.56 -7.99 -6.63
N GLY A 207 -7.42 -8.40 -6.15
CA GLY A 207 -6.58 -9.41 -6.80
C GLY A 207 -5.14 -8.97 -6.94
N GLN A 208 -4.31 -9.92 -7.39
CA GLN A 208 -2.88 -9.69 -7.63
C GLN A 208 -2.68 -8.64 -8.72
N THR A 209 -1.63 -7.84 -8.56
CA THR A 209 -1.35 -6.73 -9.47
C THR A 209 -0.85 -7.21 -10.83
N HIS A 210 -1.43 -6.65 -11.88
CA HIS A 210 -0.99 -6.88 -13.26
C HIS A 210 0.18 -5.94 -13.61
N VAL A 211 1.34 -6.15 -12.98
CA VAL A 211 2.51 -5.26 -13.04
C VAL A 211 2.85 -4.85 -14.48
N HIS A 212 3.07 -5.82 -15.38
CA HIS A 212 3.44 -5.55 -16.77
C HIS A 212 2.43 -4.67 -17.53
N LYS A 213 1.16 -4.71 -17.17
CA LYS A 213 0.12 -3.88 -17.80
C LYS A 213 0.37 -2.39 -17.58
N TYR A 214 0.90 -2.05 -16.41
CA TYR A 214 1.03 -0.66 -15.99
C TYR A 214 2.44 -0.09 -16.16
N LEU A 215 3.46 -0.93 -16.41
CA LEU A 215 4.86 -0.51 -16.50
C LEU A 215 5.10 0.64 -17.50
N PRO A 216 4.60 0.58 -18.76
CA PRO A 216 4.85 1.65 -19.72
C PRO A 216 4.28 3.00 -19.26
N GLU A 217 3.03 3.00 -18.81
CA GLU A 217 2.32 4.21 -18.35
C GLU A 217 2.98 4.81 -17.10
N LEU A 218 3.35 3.97 -16.13
CA LEU A 218 4.01 4.42 -14.91
C LEU A 218 5.42 4.95 -15.17
N LEU A 219 6.15 4.36 -16.11
CA LEU A 219 7.45 4.89 -16.53
C LEU A 219 7.31 6.29 -17.12
N GLU A 220 6.34 6.54 -18.00
CA GLU A 220 6.05 7.88 -18.52
C GLU A 220 5.71 8.90 -17.42
N HIS A 221 5.00 8.46 -16.37
CA HIS A 221 4.72 9.34 -15.22
C HIS A 221 5.96 9.67 -14.40
N ILE A 222 6.88 8.73 -14.26
CA ILE A 222 8.17 8.95 -13.58
C ILE A 222 9.06 9.87 -14.42
N GLU A 223 9.22 9.60 -15.72
CA GLU A 223 10.03 10.42 -16.63
C GLU A 223 9.55 11.87 -16.69
N ALA A 224 8.24 12.07 -16.68
CA ALA A 224 7.62 13.40 -16.65
C ALA A 224 7.63 14.07 -15.24
N GLY A 225 8.17 13.40 -14.22
CA GLY A 225 8.18 13.90 -12.83
C GLY A 225 6.80 14.01 -12.17
N ARG A 226 5.77 13.40 -12.75
CA ARG A 226 4.40 13.39 -12.19
C ARG A 226 4.26 12.45 -11.00
N LEU A 227 5.04 11.36 -10.98
CA LEU A 227 5.19 10.45 -9.85
C LEU A 227 6.65 10.34 -9.46
N GLN A 228 6.91 10.42 -8.16
CA GLN A 228 8.23 10.36 -7.55
C GLN A 228 8.21 9.27 -6.45
N PRO A 229 8.21 7.99 -6.84
CA PRO A 229 8.05 6.90 -5.87
C PRO A 229 9.21 6.81 -4.87
N GLU A 230 10.38 7.32 -5.23
CA GLU A 230 11.56 7.40 -4.36
C GLU A 230 11.34 8.24 -3.09
N MET A 231 10.39 9.17 -3.06
CA MET A 231 10.13 10.04 -1.91
C MET A 231 9.70 9.29 -0.63
N ILE A 232 9.22 8.05 -0.75
CA ILE A 232 8.89 7.23 0.41
C ILE A 232 10.12 6.58 1.06
N VAL A 233 11.27 6.57 0.40
CA VAL A 233 12.52 5.97 0.92
C VAL A 233 13.01 6.79 2.09
N THR A 234 13.43 6.09 3.15
CA THR A 234 13.96 6.70 4.36
C THR A 234 15.30 6.11 4.76
N HIS A 235 15.57 4.88 4.36
CA HIS A 235 16.79 4.18 4.75
C HIS A 235 17.42 3.49 3.55
N ARG A 236 18.74 3.62 3.45
CA ARG A 236 19.57 2.83 2.54
C ARG A 236 20.55 2.05 3.38
N LEU A 237 20.55 0.74 3.24
CA LEU A 237 21.39 -0.16 4.03
C LEU A 237 22.15 -1.11 3.08
N ALA A 238 23.31 -1.57 3.52
CA ALA A 238 24.00 -2.64 2.82
C ALA A 238 23.13 -3.91 2.82
N LEU A 239 23.31 -4.79 1.84
CA LEU A 239 22.53 -6.04 1.77
C LEU A 239 22.73 -6.90 3.02
N GLU A 240 23.93 -6.89 3.60
CA GLU A 240 24.28 -7.61 4.83
C GLU A 240 23.52 -7.10 6.06
N GLU A 241 23.04 -5.87 6.00
CA GLU A 241 22.24 -5.23 7.05
C GLU A 241 20.72 -5.47 6.89
N ALA A 242 20.31 -6.36 6.00
CA ALA A 242 18.90 -6.65 5.74
C ALA A 242 18.09 -6.95 7.01
N ALA A 243 18.66 -7.70 7.96
CA ALA A 243 18.01 -8.00 9.24
C ALA A 243 17.67 -6.73 10.04
N LEU A 244 18.55 -5.73 10.01
CA LEU A 244 18.29 -4.41 10.61
C LEU A 244 17.17 -3.69 9.86
N GLY A 245 17.22 -3.68 8.54
CA GLY A 245 16.18 -3.07 7.71
C GLY A 245 14.78 -3.64 7.96
N TYR A 246 14.66 -4.96 8.05
CA TYR A 246 13.41 -5.64 8.41
C TYR A 246 12.94 -5.24 9.80
N LYS A 247 13.84 -5.19 10.79
CA LYS A 247 13.51 -4.80 12.15
C LYS A 247 12.98 -3.36 12.24
N LEU A 248 13.68 -2.41 11.59
CA LEU A 248 13.27 -1.00 11.55
C LEU A 248 11.88 -0.84 10.94
N PHE A 249 11.63 -1.53 9.83
CA PHE A 249 10.35 -1.45 9.13
C PHE A 249 9.21 -2.11 9.91
N ASP A 250 9.41 -3.33 10.41
CA ASP A 250 8.41 -4.10 11.16
C ASP A 250 8.03 -3.41 12.47
N GLN A 251 9.03 -2.94 13.22
CA GLN A 251 8.83 -2.26 14.50
C GLN A 251 8.50 -0.77 14.34
N LYS A 252 8.38 -0.27 13.11
CA LYS A 252 8.05 1.12 12.79
C LYS A 252 8.98 2.12 13.52
N GLN A 253 10.28 1.77 13.63
CA GLN A 253 11.30 2.58 14.31
C GLN A 253 11.94 3.60 13.36
N ASP A 254 12.59 4.60 13.93
CA ASP A 254 13.39 5.61 13.21
C ASP A 254 12.65 6.23 12.02
N SER A 255 11.37 6.52 12.20
CA SER A 255 10.50 7.07 11.15
C SER A 255 10.54 6.30 9.81
N CYS A 256 10.82 5.00 9.87
CA CYS A 256 11.00 4.14 8.71
C CYS A 256 9.72 3.99 7.88
N ARG A 257 9.77 4.48 6.62
CA ARG A 257 8.70 4.29 5.63
C ARG A 257 9.07 3.23 4.60
N LYS A 258 10.31 3.26 4.09
CA LYS A 258 10.82 2.28 3.13
C LYS A 258 12.33 2.15 3.24
N VAL A 259 12.80 0.90 3.24
CA VAL A 259 14.23 0.56 3.20
C VAL A 259 14.61 0.10 1.81
N ILE A 260 15.75 0.57 1.31
CA ILE A 260 16.45 0.01 0.13
C ILE A 260 17.68 -0.72 0.63
N LEU A 261 17.89 -1.93 0.13
CA LEU A 261 19.10 -2.70 0.33
C LEU A 261 20.01 -2.54 -0.89
N VAL A 262 21.27 -2.19 -0.65
CA VAL A 262 22.25 -1.89 -1.70
C VAL A 262 23.32 -3.01 -1.71
N PRO A 263 23.28 -3.94 -2.69
CA PRO A 263 24.30 -4.96 -2.84
C PRO A 263 25.69 -4.34 -3.08
N GLY A 264 26.72 -4.92 -2.46
CA GLY A 264 28.11 -4.45 -2.59
C GLY A 264 28.47 -3.21 -1.81
N ALA A 265 27.52 -2.54 -1.13
CA ALA A 265 27.85 -1.48 -0.18
C ALA A 265 28.43 -2.08 1.11
N ALA A 266 29.38 -1.39 1.74
CA ALA A 266 29.92 -1.84 3.02
C ALA A 266 28.93 -1.52 4.16
N PRO A 267 28.75 -2.40 5.14
CA PRO A 267 27.90 -2.15 6.30
C PRO A 267 28.29 -0.86 7.04
N GLY A 268 27.30 -0.08 7.47
CA GLY A 268 27.50 1.19 8.19
C GLY A 268 27.97 2.36 7.33
N THR A 269 28.03 2.21 5.99
CA THR A 269 28.41 3.33 5.09
C THR A 269 27.22 4.10 4.55
N LEU A 270 26.05 3.55 4.67
CA LEU A 270 24.77 4.15 4.30
C LEU A 270 23.95 4.42 5.56
N GLY A 271 22.87 5.17 5.44
CA GLY A 271 22.09 5.58 6.62
C GLY A 271 20.67 6.00 6.28
N SER A 272 20.06 6.74 7.19
CA SER A 272 18.75 7.35 6.97
C SER A 272 18.89 8.71 6.30
N ASP A 273 17.90 9.09 5.48
CA ASP A 273 17.85 10.43 4.85
C ASP A 273 17.52 11.55 5.87
N PHE A 274 17.47 11.24 7.17
CA PHE A 274 17.20 12.16 8.28
C PHE A 274 18.46 12.56 9.07
N ALA A 275 19.66 12.16 8.63
CA ALA A 275 20.93 12.50 9.28
C ALA A 275 21.54 13.80 8.75
#